data_11ba1c2f9e893bfcc79e4c2eb66e2268
#
_entry.id   11ba1c2f9e893bfcc79e4c2eb66e2268
#
_cell.length_a   1.000
_cell.length_b   1.000
_cell.length_c   1.000
_cell.angle_alpha   90.00
_cell.angle_beta   90.00
_cell.angle_gamma   90.00
#
_symmetry.space_group_name_H-M   'P 1'
#
loop_
_entity.id
_entity.type
_entity.pdbx_description
1 polymer ?
#
loop_
_entity_poly.entity_id
_entity_poly.type
_entity_poly.pdbx_seq_one_letter_code
_entity_poly.pdbx_strand_id
1 'polypeptide(L)'
;MRSASSFIGAGCIAGAWTAAGCFLSLFRIVLLMFAPYPLAPGRGLAGLLAMFTAASTQAAGFLEDSSAKVEARNVYFNRDFRDGHVSSSQGASKREEWAQGFILNVQSGYTQGPVGFGVDALGMLGIKLDSSPADSNSGLMPSSGHDPRESVDQYAKLGLTAKMRYSKTVLKYGSMLPDMPLLKYNDGRLLPTMFQGAMLTSEEINNLKFSVARLDKYTARDSTDRQDIRVHCKNKRYACNITADHFDMAGVDYKFNDRLSAQYQVAKLENIYRQHFLGVVASQPLSVGSLSADLRLIKSDDIGNARAGDIDHRAFSGMLGYSLGGHKVSAGWQRMYGENSMPYLDGSNPYLVNYAQVNDFAAAQERSWQLRYDYDFKALGVPGLSFFTRYINGDHIKVPGSLAEGKEWERDSELKYQVQSGTFKDVSVRLRNSTYRSNYEKWARDMDETRVIVSYNFSIW
;
A
#
# COMPACT_ATOMS: atom_id res chain seq x y z
N MET A 1 -33.67 -8.74 21.77
CA MET A 1 -33.95 -10.05 21.18
C MET A 1 -35.19 -9.97 20.28
N ARG A 2 -34.98 -9.85 18.98
CA ARG A 2 -35.84 -10.25 17.89
C ARG A 2 -35.05 -10.18 16.60
N SER A 3 -35.01 -11.28 15.90
CA SER A 3 -34.20 -11.66 14.75
C SER A 3 -34.34 -10.71 13.55
N ALA A 4 -33.21 -10.22 13.05
CA ALA A 4 -33.08 -9.60 11.72
C ALA A 4 -32.31 -10.58 10.79
N SER A 5 -32.86 -11.77 10.59
CA SER A 5 -32.31 -12.76 9.67
C SER A 5 -33.37 -13.22 8.67
N SER A 6 -33.76 -12.32 7.78
CA SER A 6 -34.47 -12.72 6.54
C SER A 6 -34.76 -11.48 5.69
N PHE A 7 -33.80 -10.94 4.97
CA PHE A 7 -34.01 -10.03 3.83
C PHE A 7 -32.75 -9.85 2.96
N ILE A 8 -31.98 -10.90 2.76
CA ILE A 8 -30.95 -10.92 1.71
C ILE A 8 -31.13 -12.22 0.93
N GLY A 9 -31.94 -12.21 -0.09
CA GLY A 9 -32.07 -13.43 -0.90
C GLY A 9 -33.29 -13.52 -1.78
N ALA A 10 -33.79 -12.46 -2.38
CA ALA A 10 -34.74 -12.57 -3.50
C ALA A 10 -34.92 -11.21 -4.18
N GLY A 11 -34.07 -10.88 -5.14
CA GLY A 11 -34.25 -9.63 -5.90
C GLY A 11 -33.35 -9.44 -7.12
N CYS A 12 -32.46 -10.36 -7.40
CA CYS A 12 -31.56 -10.26 -8.55
C CYS A 12 -31.77 -11.34 -9.63
N ILE A 13 -32.91 -12.00 -9.67
CA ILE A 13 -33.25 -12.95 -10.76
C ILE A 13 -34.56 -12.52 -11.40
N ALA A 14 -34.48 -12.16 -12.70
CA ALA A 14 -35.54 -11.83 -13.64
C ALA A 14 -36.08 -10.40 -13.62
N GLY A 15 -35.55 -9.58 -14.52
CA GLY A 15 -36.11 -8.30 -14.98
C GLY A 15 -34.98 -7.32 -15.31
N ALA A 16 -34.97 -6.78 -16.51
CA ALA A 16 -33.98 -5.83 -17.02
C ALA A 16 -33.83 -4.60 -16.09
N TRP A 17 -32.98 -4.69 -15.08
CA TRP A 17 -32.51 -3.57 -14.29
C TRP A 17 -31.41 -2.87 -15.07
N THR A 18 -31.64 -1.63 -15.44
CA THR A 18 -30.59 -0.79 -16.04
C THR A 18 -29.44 -0.63 -15.04
N ALA A 19 -28.20 -0.59 -15.51
CA ALA A 19 -27.00 -0.39 -14.70
C ALA A 19 -27.10 0.79 -13.71
N ALA A 20 -27.91 1.79 -14.03
CA ALA A 20 -28.26 2.93 -13.16
C ALA A 20 -29.03 2.53 -11.89
N GLY A 21 -29.90 1.53 -11.94
CA GLY A 21 -30.65 1.07 -10.77
C GLY A 21 -29.78 0.31 -9.78
N CYS A 22 -28.83 -0.48 -10.28
CA CYS A 22 -27.83 -1.18 -9.45
C CYS A 22 -26.85 -0.20 -8.79
N PHE A 23 -26.40 0.81 -9.52
CA PHE A 23 -25.49 1.86 -9.02
C PHE A 23 -26.13 2.67 -7.87
N LEU A 24 -27.40 3.07 -8.03
CA LEU A 24 -28.14 3.82 -6.99
C LEU A 24 -28.41 2.96 -5.75
N SER A 25 -28.70 1.66 -5.92
CA SER A 25 -28.96 0.75 -4.81
C SER A 25 -27.68 0.46 -4.02
N LEU A 26 -26.54 0.25 -4.70
CA LEU A 26 -25.24 0.01 -4.06
C LEU A 26 -24.67 1.27 -3.42
N PHE A 27 -24.85 2.44 -4.05
CA PHE A 27 -24.48 3.72 -3.45
C PHE A 27 -25.28 3.97 -2.16
N ARG A 28 -26.55 3.55 -2.13
CA ARG A 28 -27.39 3.58 -0.92
C ARG A 28 -26.93 2.60 0.14
N ILE A 29 -26.50 1.38 -0.23
CA ILE A 29 -25.95 0.38 0.68
C ILE A 29 -24.59 0.83 1.23
N VAL A 30 -23.73 1.39 0.39
CA VAL A 30 -22.44 1.97 0.82
C VAL A 30 -22.67 3.16 1.76
N LEU A 31 -23.61 4.06 1.47
CA LEU A 31 -23.96 5.16 2.36
C LEU A 31 -24.52 4.66 3.71
N LEU A 32 -25.30 3.60 3.72
CA LEU A 32 -25.87 2.99 4.94
C LEU A 32 -24.80 2.24 5.76
N MET A 33 -23.79 1.66 5.11
CA MET A 33 -22.67 1.01 5.80
C MET A 33 -21.74 2.01 6.51
N PHE A 34 -21.70 3.28 6.05
CA PHE A 34 -20.79 4.31 6.57
C PHE A 34 -21.47 5.41 7.38
N ALA A 35 -22.80 5.33 7.64
CA ALA A 35 -23.53 6.30 8.44
C ALA A 35 -23.64 5.86 9.91
N PRO A 36 -22.87 6.44 10.84
CA PRO A 36 -22.99 6.11 12.27
C PRO A 36 -24.17 6.81 12.97
N TYR A 37 -24.92 7.72 12.29
CA TYR A 37 -26.06 8.46 12.87
C TYR A 37 -27.20 8.62 11.86
N PRO A 38 -28.49 8.66 12.32
CA PRO A 38 -29.62 8.92 11.47
C PRO A 38 -29.53 10.36 10.94
N LEU A 39 -29.32 10.51 9.63
CA LEU A 39 -29.41 11.79 8.97
C LEU A 39 -30.85 12.30 9.00
N ALA A 40 -31.08 13.44 9.64
CA ALA A 40 -32.34 14.16 9.54
C ALA A 40 -32.60 14.52 8.06
N PRO A 41 -33.86 14.48 7.58
CA PRO A 41 -34.18 14.78 6.19
C PRO A 41 -34.04 16.28 5.94
N GLY A 42 -32.86 16.69 5.50
CA GLY A 42 -32.55 18.08 5.18
C GLY A 42 -32.30 18.29 3.69
N ARG A 43 -32.79 19.35 3.18
CA ARG A 43 -32.94 19.86 1.78
C ARG A 43 -31.73 19.73 0.82
N GLY A 44 -30.63 19.09 1.19
CA GLY A 44 -29.43 18.93 0.38
C GLY A 44 -29.47 17.80 -0.66
N LEU A 45 -30.33 16.79 -0.47
CA LEU A 45 -30.38 15.61 -1.35
C LEU A 45 -31.06 15.90 -2.70
N ALA A 46 -31.97 16.86 -2.75
CA ALA A 46 -32.71 17.22 -3.97
C ALA A 46 -31.80 17.91 -5.01
N GLY A 47 -30.80 18.68 -4.59
CA GLY A 47 -29.84 19.34 -5.48
C GLY A 47 -28.89 18.40 -6.20
N LEU A 48 -28.47 17.32 -5.55
CA LEU A 48 -27.63 16.27 -6.16
C LEU A 48 -28.41 15.39 -7.14
N LEU A 49 -29.70 15.10 -6.86
CA LEU A 49 -30.56 14.33 -7.77
C LEU A 49 -30.87 15.09 -9.04
N ALA A 50 -31.06 16.42 -8.97
CA ALA A 50 -31.36 17.24 -10.11
C ALA A 50 -30.23 17.42 -11.12
N MET A 51 -28.96 17.29 -10.69
CA MET A 51 -27.81 17.26 -11.60
C MET A 51 -27.72 15.93 -12.39
N PHE A 52 -28.29 14.84 -11.88
CA PHE A 52 -28.26 13.55 -12.57
C PHE A 52 -29.35 13.36 -13.63
N THR A 53 -30.45 14.14 -13.61
CA THR A 53 -31.54 13.99 -14.58
C THR A 53 -31.31 14.71 -15.89
N ALA A 54 -30.40 15.72 -15.95
CA ALA A 54 -30.06 16.43 -17.20
C ALA A 54 -28.98 15.72 -18.05
N ALA A 55 -28.41 14.63 -17.58
CA ALA A 55 -27.25 13.96 -18.19
C ALA A 55 -27.61 12.67 -18.96
N SER A 56 -28.87 12.36 -19.20
CA SER A 56 -29.27 11.06 -19.75
C SER A 56 -28.88 10.78 -21.20
N THR A 57 -28.40 11.78 -21.95
CA THR A 57 -27.86 11.57 -23.32
C THR A 57 -26.34 11.55 -23.43
N GLN A 58 -25.60 11.86 -22.34
CA GLN A 58 -24.13 11.78 -22.29
C GLN A 58 -23.60 10.67 -21.38
N ALA A 59 -24.48 9.84 -20.83
CA ALA A 59 -24.12 8.79 -19.88
C ALA A 59 -23.57 7.51 -20.54
N ALA A 60 -23.69 7.38 -21.87
CA ALA A 60 -23.00 6.32 -22.61
C ALA A 60 -21.47 6.46 -22.40
N GLY A 61 -20.82 5.39 -21.95
CA GLY A 61 -19.43 5.39 -21.53
C GLY A 61 -19.21 5.67 -20.03
N PHE A 62 -19.93 6.60 -19.40
CA PHE A 62 -19.77 6.86 -17.95
C PHE A 62 -20.22 5.67 -17.07
N LEU A 63 -21.37 5.08 -17.39
CA LEU A 63 -21.91 3.90 -16.68
C LEU A 63 -21.48 2.60 -17.34
N GLU A 64 -21.45 2.53 -18.67
CA GLU A 64 -21.13 1.32 -19.43
C GLU A 64 -19.69 0.86 -19.21
N ASP A 65 -18.73 1.80 -19.14
CA ASP A 65 -17.32 1.54 -18.87
C ASP A 65 -17.00 1.56 -17.35
N SER A 66 -18.03 1.58 -16.49
CA SER A 66 -17.81 1.56 -15.05
C SER A 66 -17.45 0.15 -14.57
N SER A 67 -16.75 0.08 -13.45
CA SER A 67 -16.43 -1.18 -12.79
C SER A 67 -16.52 -1.03 -11.27
N ALA A 68 -16.95 -2.09 -10.60
CA ALA A 68 -16.89 -2.19 -9.15
C ALA A 68 -16.27 -3.52 -8.74
N LYS A 69 -15.25 -3.44 -7.93
CA LYS A 69 -14.52 -4.60 -7.40
C LYS A 69 -14.47 -4.53 -5.89
N VAL A 70 -14.61 -5.69 -5.26
CA VAL A 70 -14.42 -5.85 -3.82
C VAL A 70 -13.29 -6.84 -3.58
N GLU A 71 -12.35 -6.47 -2.74
CA GLU A 71 -11.44 -7.40 -2.10
C GLU A 71 -11.94 -7.67 -0.68
N ALA A 72 -12.27 -8.93 -0.39
CA ALA A 72 -12.43 -9.42 0.97
C ALA A 72 -11.08 -9.97 1.44
N ARG A 73 -10.54 -9.41 2.54
CA ARG A 73 -9.21 -9.74 3.05
C ARG A 73 -9.30 -10.11 4.52
N ASN A 74 -9.05 -11.36 4.83
CA ASN A 74 -8.95 -11.88 6.19
C ASN A 74 -7.49 -11.94 6.59
N VAL A 75 -7.11 -11.37 7.73
CA VAL A 75 -5.73 -11.33 8.19
C VAL A 75 -5.65 -11.76 9.65
N TYR A 76 -4.97 -12.88 9.89
CA TYR A 76 -4.45 -13.22 11.20
C TYR A 76 -2.98 -12.76 11.28
N PHE A 77 -2.65 -12.04 12.34
CA PHE A 77 -1.33 -11.47 12.59
C PHE A 77 -0.87 -11.87 13.98
N ASN A 78 0.32 -12.48 14.05
CA ASN A 78 1.00 -12.75 15.31
C ASN A 78 2.44 -12.25 15.21
N ARG A 79 2.87 -11.49 16.21
CA ARG A 79 4.25 -11.03 16.39
C ARG A 79 4.68 -11.30 17.81
N ASP A 80 5.69 -12.10 17.97
CA ASP A 80 6.28 -12.47 19.24
C ASP A 80 7.65 -11.78 19.40
N PHE A 81 7.78 -10.97 20.46
CA PHE A 81 9.03 -10.31 20.82
C PHE A 81 9.92 -11.27 21.59
N ARG A 82 11.20 -11.33 21.25
CA ARG A 82 12.17 -12.26 21.83
C ARG A 82 12.96 -11.66 22.99
N ASP A 83 13.71 -12.48 23.70
CA ASP A 83 14.68 -12.10 24.74
C ASP A 83 14.07 -11.33 25.92
N GLY A 84 12.82 -11.66 26.28
CA GLY A 84 12.10 -11.02 27.37
C GLY A 84 11.62 -9.60 27.10
N HIS A 85 11.77 -9.13 25.84
CA HIS A 85 11.23 -7.84 25.46
C HIS A 85 9.71 -7.84 25.45
N VAL A 86 9.14 -6.75 25.94
CA VAL A 86 7.70 -6.54 25.98
C VAL A 86 7.31 -5.40 25.03
N SER A 87 6.08 -5.44 24.53
CA SER A 87 5.53 -4.30 23.82
C SER A 87 5.57 -3.06 24.71
N SER A 88 6.20 -1.99 24.22
CA SER A 88 6.37 -0.75 25.02
C SER A 88 5.06 -0.08 25.40
N SER A 89 3.96 -0.42 24.75
CA SER A 89 2.64 0.16 24.97
C SER A 89 1.74 -0.65 25.89
N GLN A 90 2.00 -1.96 26.06
CA GLN A 90 1.08 -2.86 26.77
C GLN A 90 1.76 -3.83 27.74
N GLY A 91 3.09 -3.85 27.78
CA GLY A 91 3.83 -4.79 28.64
C GLY A 91 3.75 -6.25 28.23
N ALA A 92 3.12 -6.58 27.09
CA ALA A 92 3.00 -7.95 26.59
C ALA A 92 4.15 -8.32 25.67
N SER A 93 4.55 -9.59 25.67
CA SER A 93 5.63 -10.13 24.84
C SER A 93 5.19 -10.37 23.39
N LYS A 94 3.90 -10.26 23.07
CA LYS A 94 3.37 -10.49 21.71
C LYS A 94 2.36 -9.41 21.31
N ARG A 95 2.03 -9.40 20.01
CA ARG A 95 0.87 -8.75 19.41
C ARG A 95 0.16 -9.78 18.56
N GLU A 96 -1.11 -9.98 18.82
CA GLU A 96 -1.91 -10.98 18.13
C GLU A 96 -3.28 -10.42 17.84
N GLU A 97 -3.63 -10.33 16.57
CA GLU A 97 -4.91 -9.77 16.14
C GLU A 97 -5.41 -10.53 14.91
N TRP A 98 -6.71 -10.72 14.87
CA TRP A 98 -7.41 -11.29 13.72
C TRP A 98 -8.50 -10.32 13.26
N ALA A 99 -8.50 -10.00 11.98
CA ALA A 99 -9.42 -9.00 11.43
C ALA A 99 -9.85 -9.34 10.00
N GLN A 100 -11.07 -8.88 9.66
CA GLN A 100 -11.65 -8.96 8.32
C GLN A 100 -11.66 -7.56 7.69
N GLY A 101 -11.08 -7.41 6.51
CA GLY A 101 -11.14 -6.21 5.68
C GLY A 101 -12.03 -6.40 4.46
N PHE A 102 -12.67 -5.31 4.04
CA PHE A 102 -13.35 -5.19 2.76
C PHE A 102 -12.87 -3.90 2.09
N ILE A 103 -12.42 -4.01 0.83
CA ILE A 103 -11.92 -2.88 0.04
C ILE A 103 -12.76 -2.83 -1.23
N LEU A 104 -13.67 -1.85 -1.30
CA LEU A 104 -14.51 -1.57 -2.46
C LEU A 104 -13.82 -0.52 -3.33
N ASN A 105 -13.60 -0.83 -4.60
CA ASN A 105 -13.09 0.08 -5.61
C ASN A 105 -14.12 0.22 -6.72
N VAL A 106 -14.74 1.40 -6.81
CA VAL A 106 -15.69 1.76 -7.86
C VAL A 106 -15.01 2.77 -8.77
N GLN A 107 -14.98 2.48 -10.06
CA GLN A 107 -14.46 3.38 -11.08
C GLN A 107 -15.57 3.65 -12.11
N SER A 108 -15.96 4.90 -12.29
CA SER A 108 -16.81 5.24 -13.42
C SER A 108 -16.04 5.17 -14.73
N GLY A 109 -16.71 5.04 -15.85
CA GLY A 109 -16.17 5.44 -17.14
C GLY A 109 -15.99 6.96 -17.21
N TYR A 110 -15.95 7.50 -18.43
CA TYR A 110 -15.85 8.92 -18.69
C TYR A 110 -17.06 9.39 -19.51
N THR A 111 -17.49 10.62 -19.30
CA THR A 111 -18.47 11.27 -20.19
C THR A 111 -17.92 11.32 -21.62
N GLN A 112 -18.82 11.33 -22.59
CA GLN A 112 -18.45 11.49 -24.01
C GLN A 112 -17.96 12.91 -24.30
N GLY A 113 -17.14 13.06 -25.34
CA GLY A 113 -16.60 14.33 -25.80
C GLY A 113 -15.06 14.35 -25.80
N PRO A 114 -14.44 15.43 -26.29
CA PRO A 114 -12.98 15.56 -26.30
C PRO A 114 -12.37 15.60 -24.90
N VAL A 115 -13.12 16.10 -23.91
CA VAL A 115 -12.78 16.06 -22.50
C VAL A 115 -13.80 15.18 -21.79
N GLY A 116 -13.37 14.06 -21.23
CA GLY A 116 -14.22 13.17 -20.47
C GLY A 116 -14.06 13.41 -18.95
N PHE A 117 -15.19 13.37 -18.23
CA PHE A 117 -15.21 13.48 -16.76
C PHE A 117 -15.69 12.17 -16.14
N GLY A 118 -15.17 11.85 -14.97
CA GLY A 118 -15.55 10.67 -14.23
C GLY A 118 -15.33 10.84 -12.72
N VAL A 119 -15.81 9.86 -11.95
CA VAL A 119 -15.68 9.82 -10.49
C VAL A 119 -15.33 8.41 -10.06
N ASP A 120 -14.33 8.27 -9.21
CA ASP A 120 -13.98 7.02 -8.57
C ASP A 120 -14.35 7.09 -7.07
N ALA A 121 -14.69 5.94 -6.48
CA ALA A 121 -14.93 5.81 -5.04
C ALA A 121 -14.14 4.63 -4.48
N LEU A 122 -13.48 4.85 -3.35
CA LEU A 122 -12.72 3.86 -2.61
C LEU A 122 -13.30 3.75 -1.20
N GLY A 123 -14.04 2.66 -0.95
CA GLY A 123 -14.61 2.34 0.36
C GLY A 123 -13.81 1.24 1.04
N MET A 124 -13.49 1.40 2.32
CA MET A 124 -12.77 0.39 3.08
C MET A 124 -13.44 0.19 4.44
N LEU A 125 -13.56 -1.06 4.86
CA LEU A 125 -14.10 -1.46 6.15
C LEU A 125 -13.18 -2.50 6.78
N GLY A 126 -12.77 -2.28 8.03
CA GLY A 126 -12.05 -3.24 8.85
C GLY A 126 -12.91 -3.65 10.05
N ILE A 127 -13.00 -4.93 10.33
CA ILE A 127 -13.78 -5.52 11.43
C ILE A 127 -12.83 -6.39 12.25
N LYS A 128 -12.78 -6.15 13.56
CA LYS A 128 -12.05 -6.99 14.50
C LYS A 128 -12.78 -8.33 14.65
N LEU A 129 -12.06 -9.44 14.49
CA LEU A 129 -12.56 -10.77 14.75
C LEU A 129 -12.07 -11.28 16.10
N ASP A 130 -10.78 -11.00 16.43
CA ASP A 130 -10.18 -11.32 17.70
C ASP A 130 -9.02 -10.36 18.02
N SER A 131 -8.96 -9.88 19.26
CA SER A 131 -7.87 -9.10 19.83
C SER A 131 -8.13 -8.92 21.32
N SER A 132 -7.07 -8.77 22.11
CA SER A 132 -7.16 -8.37 23.52
C SER A 132 -6.38 -7.07 23.76
N PRO A 133 -6.63 -6.34 24.85
CA PRO A 133 -5.83 -5.16 25.19
C PRO A 133 -4.32 -5.46 25.25
N ALA A 134 -3.93 -6.62 25.78
CA ALA A 134 -2.53 -7.03 25.88
C ALA A 134 -1.89 -7.30 24.52
N ASP A 135 -2.66 -7.82 23.56
CA ASP A 135 -2.17 -8.30 22.27
C ASP A 135 -2.39 -7.32 21.11
N SER A 136 -3.09 -6.20 21.35
CA SER A 136 -3.45 -5.19 20.35
C SER A 136 -2.25 -4.41 19.79
N ASN A 137 -2.50 -3.44 18.90
CA ASN A 137 -1.49 -2.55 18.32
C ASN A 137 -0.55 -3.27 17.32
N SER A 138 -1.08 -4.22 16.55
CA SER A 138 -0.38 -4.84 15.41
C SER A 138 -0.34 -3.93 14.17
N GLY A 139 -1.18 -2.89 14.15
CA GLY A 139 -1.44 -2.03 13.00
C GLY A 139 -2.44 -2.61 12.01
N LEU A 140 -3.20 -3.66 12.39
CA LEU A 140 -4.38 -4.11 11.64
C LEU A 140 -5.57 -3.21 11.90
N MET A 141 -5.80 -2.88 13.18
CA MET A 141 -6.93 -2.10 13.66
C MET A 141 -6.44 -0.81 14.34
N PRO A 142 -7.21 0.27 14.30
CA PRO A 142 -6.94 1.45 15.11
C PRO A 142 -6.99 1.13 16.61
N SER A 143 -6.22 1.89 17.40
CA SER A 143 -6.33 1.85 18.87
C SER A 143 -7.54 2.66 19.33
N SER A 144 -8.26 2.20 20.33
CA SER A 144 -9.41 2.87 20.95
C SER A 144 -9.06 4.22 21.59
N GLY A 145 -7.78 4.44 21.92
CA GLY A 145 -7.36 5.64 22.67
C GLY A 145 -7.68 5.59 24.16
N HIS A 146 -8.39 4.58 24.65
CA HIS A 146 -8.68 4.36 26.07
C HIS A 146 -7.53 3.63 26.78
N ASP A 147 -7.54 3.63 28.10
CA ASP A 147 -6.61 2.85 28.92
C ASP A 147 -7.39 1.76 29.68
N PRO A 148 -7.04 0.47 29.52
CA PRO A 148 -5.99 -0.07 28.64
C PRO A 148 -6.32 0.11 27.16
N ARG A 149 -5.30 0.36 26.35
CA ARG A 149 -5.45 0.46 24.90
C ARG A 149 -5.91 -0.88 24.35
N GLU A 150 -6.95 -0.84 23.54
CA GLU A 150 -7.48 -1.98 22.81
C GLU A 150 -7.75 -1.60 21.36
N SER A 151 -7.95 -2.57 20.52
CA SER A 151 -8.34 -2.35 19.14
C SER A 151 -9.84 -2.09 19.03
N VAL A 152 -10.23 -1.08 18.25
CA VAL A 152 -11.65 -0.79 17.99
C VAL A 152 -12.33 -1.99 17.32
N ASP A 153 -13.65 -2.14 17.50
CA ASP A 153 -14.40 -3.25 16.91
C ASP A 153 -14.49 -3.16 15.39
N GLN A 154 -14.58 -1.94 14.87
CA GLN A 154 -14.63 -1.67 13.43
C GLN A 154 -14.16 -0.26 13.10
N TYR A 155 -13.67 -0.07 11.88
CA TYR A 155 -13.34 1.24 11.32
C TYR A 155 -13.55 1.27 9.82
N ALA A 156 -13.81 2.44 9.28
CA ALA A 156 -14.09 2.61 7.86
C ALA A 156 -13.40 3.84 7.29
N LYS A 157 -13.09 3.79 6.00
CA LYS A 157 -12.53 4.89 5.22
C LYS A 157 -13.35 5.05 3.94
N LEU A 158 -13.63 6.29 3.56
CA LEU A 158 -14.25 6.61 2.28
C LEU A 158 -13.43 7.68 1.57
N GLY A 159 -13.03 7.40 0.35
CA GLY A 159 -12.35 8.32 -0.54
C GLY A 159 -13.12 8.49 -1.84
N LEU A 160 -13.29 9.73 -2.27
CA LEU A 160 -13.84 10.07 -3.57
C LEU A 160 -12.75 10.74 -4.41
N THR A 161 -12.78 10.51 -5.71
CA THR A 161 -11.83 11.09 -6.67
C THR A 161 -12.56 11.55 -7.92
N ALA A 162 -12.55 12.85 -8.17
CA ALA A 162 -12.92 13.38 -9.46
C ALA A 162 -11.80 13.12 -10.46
N LYS A 163 -12.16 12.76 -11.69
CA LYS A 163 -11.18 12.52 -12.75
C LYS A 163 -11.60 13.17 -14.06
N MET A 164 -10.62 13.66 -14.79
CA MET A 164 -10.78 14.27 -16.10
C MET A 164 -9.77 13.63 -17.06
N ARG A 165 -10.21 13.31 -18.25
CA ARG A 165 -9.36 12.74 -19.31
C ARG A 165 -9.44 13.61 -20.56
N TYR A 166 -8.28 13.92 -21.12
CA TYR A 166 -8.14 14.46 -22.46
C TYR A 166 -7.10 13.59 -23.19
N SER A 167 -7.52 12.96 -24.28
CA SER A 167 -6.68 11.98 -25.01
C SER A 167 -6.12 10.92 -24.05
N LYS A 168 -4.80 10.78 -23.94
CA LYS A 168 -4.09 9.87 -23.01
C LYS A 168 -3.62 10.56 -21.73
N THR A 169 -4.10 11.75 -21.46
CA THR A 169 -3.78 12.53 -20.25
C THR A 169 -4.94 12.47 -19.27
N VAL A 170 -4.68 12.08 -18.03
CA VAL A 170 -5.68 11.96 -16.96
C VAL A 170 -5.25 12.80 -15.77
N LEU A 171 -6.15 13.68 -15.33
CA LEU A 171 -6.06 14.40 -14.07
C LEU A 171 -7.02 13.77 -13.06
N LYS A 172 -6.53 13.48 -11.85
CA LYS A 172 -7.30 13.00 -10.71
C LYS A 172 -7.18 13.99 -9.56
N TYR A 173 -8.27 14.24 -8.85
CA TYR A 173 -8.31 15.05 -7.64
C TYR A 173 -9.18 14.38 -6.58
N GLY A 174 -8.60 14.08 -5.43
CA GLY A 174 -9.27 13.38 -4.34
C GLY A 174 -8.39 12.32 -3.68
N SER A 175 -9.01 11.22 -3.29
CA SER A 175 -8.36 10.12 -2.55
C SER A 175 -7.85 9.05 -3.50
N MET A 176 -6.59 8.65 -3.37
CA MET A 176 -5.95 7.71 -4.31
C MET A 176 -4.94 6.77 -3.63
N LEU A 177 -4.62 5.70 -4.32
CA LEU A 177 -3.57 4.73 -3.98
C LEU A 177 -2.45 4.85 -5.03
N PRO A 178 -1.53 5.80 -4.92
CA PRO A 178 -0.47 6.00 -5.91
C PRO A 178 0.56 4.86 -5.83
N ASP A 179 1.05 4.41 -6.98
CA ASP A 179 2.06 3.36 -7.10
C ASP A 179 3.22 3.83 -8.00
N MET A 180 4.10 4.63 -7.39
CA MET A 180 5.29 5.20 -8.03
C MET A 180 6.48 5.12 -7.05
N PRO A 181 7.74 5.03 -7.51
CA PRO A 181 8.90 4.82 -6.64
C PRO A 181 8.97 5.70 -5.39
N LEU A 182 8.85 7.03 -5.53
CA LEU A 182 8.88 7.95 -4.39
C LEU A 182 7.51 8.16 -3.72
N LEU A 183 6.46 7.53 -4.26
CA LEU A 183 5.08 7.66 -3.78
C LEU A 183 4.32 6.33 -3.97
N LYS A 184 4.79 5.28 -3.32
CA LYS A 184 4.12 3.99 -3.33
C LYS A 184 3.32 3.80 -2.04
N TYR A 185 1.98 3.70 -2.15
CA TYR A 185 1.16 3.47 -0.96
C TYR A 185 1.54 2.16 -0.23
N ASN A 186 1.39 2.15 1.08
CA ASN A 186 1.69 0.97 1.89
C ASN A 186 0.43 0.12 2.09
N ASP A 187 0.49 -1.14 1.63
CA ASP A 187 -0.58 -2.15 1.74
C ASP A 187 -0.15 -3.36 2.60
N GLY A 188 0.72 -3.14 3.56
CA GLY A 188 1.30 -4.21 4.38
C GLY A 188 0.43 -4.66 5.57
N ARG A 189 -0.86 -4.29 5.66
CA ARG A 189 -1.78 -4.63 6.76
C ARG A 189 -3.17 -4.95 6.22
N LEU A 190 -4.21 -4.78 7.05
CA LEU A 190 -5.60 -5.08 6.70
C LEU A 190 -6.13 -4.18 5.59
N LEU A 191 -5.99 -2.87 5.76
CA LEU A 191 -6.38 -1.86 4.78
C LEU A 191 -5.16 -1.03 4.35
N PRO A 192 -5.08 -0.57 3.08
CA PRO A 192 -3.98 0.24 2.59
C PRO A 192 -4.00 1.68 3.16
N THR A 193 -2.84 2.34 3.13
CA THR A 193 -2.75 3.79 3.27
C THR A 193 -3.37 4.46 2.05
N MET A 194 -4.13 5.51 2.28
CA MET A 194 -4.77 6.32 1.22
C MET A 194 -4.20 7.74 1.26
N PHE A 195 -3.83 8.28 0.11
CA PHE A 195 -3.34 9.66 -0.04
C PHE A 195 -4.40 10.54 -0.68
N GLN A 196 -4.31 11.87 -0.44
CA GLN A 196 -5.25 12.84 -0.97
C GLN A 196 -4.50 14.01 -1.62
N GLY A 197 -5.05 14.49 -2.72
CA GLY A 197 -4.49 15.60 -3.49
C GLY A 197 -4.82 15.51 -4.97
N ALA A 198 -3.96 16.07 -5.80
CA ALA A 198 -4.06 16.06 -7.25
C ALA A 198 -2.95 15.18 -7.87
N MET A 199 -3.28 14.47 -8.94
CA MET A 199 -2.32 13.69 -9.72
C MET A 199 -2.67 13.75 -11.20
N LEU A 200 -1.69 14.11 -12.03
CA LEU A 200 -1.79 14.09 -13.49
C LEU A 200 -0.86 13.01 -14.03
N THR A 201 -1.36 12.20 -14.95
CA THR A 201 -0.57 11.24 -15.72
C THR A 201 -0.81 11.43 -17.21
N SER A 202 0.22 11.33 -18.02
CA SER A 202 0.15 11.49 -19.47
C SER A 202 0.97 10.45 -20.18
N GLU A 203 0.38 9.78 -21.19
CA GLU A 203 1.00 8.80 -22.07
C GLU A 203 0.86 9.20 -23.53
N GLU A 204 0.87 10.52 -23.83
CA GLU A 204 0.72 11.08 -25.20
C GLU A 204 1.90 10.67 -26.09
N ILE A 205 3.07 10.49 -25.51
CA ILE A 205 4.27 10.07 -26.21
C ILE A 205 4.44 8.55 -26.03
N ASN A 206 4.61 7.83 -27.12
CA ASN A 206 4.78 6.39 -27.08
C ASN A 206 5.97 6.00 -26.19
N ASN A 207 5.80 4.96 -25.39
CA ASN A 207 6.79 4.42 -24.46
C ASN A 207 7.20 5.38 -23.32
N LEU A 208 6.62 6.59 -23.22
CA LEU A 208 6.89 7.57 -22.18
C LEU A 208 5.61 7.81 -21.35
N LYS A 209 5.71 7.61 -20.06
CA LYS A 209 4.70 8.04 -19.08
C LYS A 209 5.25 9.18 -18.26
N PHE A 210 4.56 10.29 -18.26
CA PHE A 210 4.82 11.44 -17.41
C PHE A 210 3.82 11.47 -16.27
N SER A 211 4.28 11.83 -15.06
CA SER A 211 3.44 11.92 -13.86
C SER A 211 3.81 13.15 -13.04
N VAL A 212 2.81 13.85 -12.53
CA VAL A 212 2.95 14.95 -11.56
C VAL A 212 1.93 14.73 -10.47
N ALA A 213 2.31 14.93 -9.21
CA ALA A 213 1.39 14.86 -8.09
C ALA A 213 1.68 15.97 -7.07
N ARG A 214 0.61 16.48 -6.45
CA ARG A 214 0.63 17.26 -5.22
C ARG A 214 -0.34 16.64 -4.23
N LEU A 215 0.18 16.23 -3.08
CA LEU A 215 -0.59 15.61 -2.01
C LEU A 215 -0.53 16.51 -0.78
N ASP A 216 -1.62 16.60 -0.04
CA ASP A 216 -1.76 17.44 1.16
C ASP A 216 -2.12 16.65 2.41
N LYS A 217 -2.76 15.48 2.27
CA LYS A 217 -3.18 14.63 3.37
C LYS A 217 -2.95 13.15 3.07
N TYR A 218 -2.92 12.36 4.13
CA TYR A 218 -3.02 10.90 4.02
C TYR A 218 -3.88 10.32 5.15
N THR A 219 -4.41 9.13 4.94
CA THR A 219 -5.09 8.33 5.96
C THR A 219 -4.28 7.06 6.17
N ALA A 220 -3.71 6.89 7.36
CA ALA A 220 -2.88 5.74 7.69
C ALA A 220 -3.67 4.42 7.59
N ARG A 221 -2.98 3.29 7.54
CA ARG A 221 -3.59 1.95 7.38
C ARG A 221 -4.60 1.64 8.47
N ASP A 222 -4.27 1.99 9.70
CA ASP A 222 -4.97 1.76 10.95
C ASP A 222 -5.56 3.06 11.53
N SER A 223 -6.10 3.92 10.67
CA SER A 223 -6.74 5.18 11.07
C SER A 223 -7.91 5.50 10.16
N THR A 224 -8.89 6.24 10.67
CA THR A 224 -9.97 6.89 9.90
C THR A 224 -9.66 8.34 9.58
N ASP A 225 -8.68 8.93 10.29
CA ASP A 225 -8.40 10.35 10.25
C ASP A 225 -7.52 10.73 9.07
N ARG A 226 -7.85 11.88 8.47
CA ARG A 226 -7.01 12.57 7.51
C ARG A 226 -5.91 13.32 8.26
N GLN A 227 -4.69 12.87 8.09
CA GLN A 227 -3.51 13.40 8.77
C GLN A 227 -2.70 14.29 7.82
N ASP A 228 -1.98 15.24 8.39
CA ASP A 228 -0.98 16.03 7.66
C ASP A 228 0.15 15.14 7.18
N ILE A 229 0.62 15.41 5.98
CA ILE A 229 1.76 14.70 5.39
C ILE A 229 3.01 14.91 6.25
N ARG A 230 3.79 13.85 6.46
CA ARG A 230 4.99 13.89 7.30
C ARG A 230 6.08 12.94 6.81
N VAL A 231 7.29 13.15 7.31
CA VAL A 231 8.39 12.20 7.14
C VAL A 231 8.14 10.95 7.99
N HIS A 232 8.50 9.80 7.45
CA HIS A 232 8.38 8.52 8.16
C HIS A 232 9.30 8.46 9.39
N CYS A 233 8.75 8.10 10.55
CA CYS A 233 9.44 8.16 11.85
C CYS A 233 9.69 6.80 12.51
N LYS A 234 9.71 5.71 11.74
CA LYS A 234 9.99 4.37 12.25
C LYS A 234 11.37 4.33 12.94
N ASN A 235 11.46 3.54 14.02
CA ASN A 235 12.67 3.39 14.82
C ASN A 235 13.25 4.74 15.32
N LYS A 236 12.39 5.76 15.49
CA LYS A 236 12.77 7.12 15.94
C LYS A 236 13.85 7.78 15.08
N ARG A 237 13.94 7.40 13.81
CA ARG A 237 14.88 7.98 12.85
C ARG A 237 14.64 9.46 12.61
N TYR A 238 13.36 9.86 12.62
CA TYR A 238 12.87 11.23 12.60
C TYR A 238 11.81 11.43 13.67
N ALA A 239 11.54 12.65 14.09
CA ALA A 239 10.49 12.95 15.02
C ALA A 239 9.11 12.84 14.34
N CYS A 240 8.16 12.14 14.98
CA CYS A 240 6.85 11.85 14.37
C CYS A 240 5.91 13.07 14.26
N ASN A 241 6.24 14.18 14.89
CA ASN A 241 5.48 15.43 14.85
C ASN A 241 5.94 16.40 13.73
N ILE A 242 6.90 16.00 12.91
CA ILE A 242 7.38 16.83 11.80
C ILE A 242 6.47 16.61 10.61
N THR A 243 5.57 17.56 10.36
CA THR A 243 4.60 17.56 9.26
C THR A 243 4.98 18.58 8.18
N ALA A 244 4.40 18.47 7.01
CA ALA A 244 4.48 19.40 5.91
C ALA A 244 3.08 19.70 5.36
N ASP A 245 2.92 20.85 4.71
CA ASP A 245 1.63 21.24 4.11
C ASP A 245 1.36 20.45 2.83
N HIS A 246 2.41 20.11 2.08
CA HIS A 246 2.27 19.31 0.87
C HIS A 246 3.53 18.50 0.51
N PHE A 247 3.29 17.50 -0.32
CA PHE A 247 4.31 16.70 -1.01
C PHE A 247 4.09 16.86 -2.51
N ASP A 248 5.10 17.37 -3.20
CA ASP A 248 5.13 17.52 -4.65
C ASP A 248 6.01 16.45 -5.28
N MET A 249 5.58 15.90 -6.41
CA MET A 249 6.35 14.94 -7.18
C MET A 249 6.17 15.15 -8.67
N ALA A 250 7.25 14.97 -9.43
CA ALA A 250 7.22 14.83 -10.89
C ALA A 250 8.11 13.66 -11.31
N GLY A 251 7.71 12.94 -12.36
CA GLY A 251 8.47 11.79 -12.83
C GLY A 251 8.19 11.41 -14.26
N VAL A 252 9.13 10.67 -14.82
CA VAL A 252 9.03 10.04 -16.14
C VAL A 252 9.43 8.58 -16.05
N ASP A 253 8.67 7.73 -16.73
CA ASP A 253 8.96 6.32 -16.96
C ASP A 253 9.13 6.13 -18.46
N TYR A 254 10.26 5.58 -18.90
CA TYR A 254 10.54 5.36 -20.30
C TYR A 254 10.87 3.89 -20.59
N LYS A 255 10.17 3.30 -21.55
CA LYS A 255 10.43 1.95 -22.07
C LYS A 255 11.27 2.05 -23.33
N PHE A 256 12.56 1.72 -23.25
CA PHE A 256 13.42 1.64 -24.44
C PHE A 256 12.98 0.49 -25.37
N ASN A 257 12.57 -0.63 -24.76
CA ASN A 257 12.02 -1.81 -25.40
C ASN A 257 11.39 -2.73 -24.31
N ASP A 258 10.92 -3.91 -24.69
CA ASP A 258 10.30 -4.87 -23.75
C ASP A 258 11.27 -5.43 -22.68
N ARG A 259 12.56 -5.16 -22.80
CA ARG A 259 13.60 -5.69 -21.94
C ARG A 259 14.30 -4.63 -21.09
N LEU A 260 14.17 -3.37 -21.43
CA LEU A 260 14.86 -2.26 -20.74
C LEU A 260 13.91 -1.09 -20.53
N SER A 261 13.78 -0.68 -19.30
CA SER A 261 13.07 0.54 -18.89
C SER A 261 13.89 1.34 -17.89
N ALA A 262 13.71 2.65 -17.91
CA ALA A 262 14.28 3.56 -16.91
C ALA A 262 13.21 4.49 -16.37
N GLN A 263 13.38 4.91 -15.12
CA GLN A 263 12.49 5.80 -14.40
C GLN A 263 13.32 6.90 -13.75
N TYR A 264 12.84 8.13 -13.82
CA TYR A 264 13.40 9.23 -13.06
C TYR A 264 12.28 10.00 -12.38
N GLN A 265 12.45 10.28 -11.08
CA GLN A 265 11.50 11.05 -10.30
C GLN A 265 12.21 12.07 -9.42
N VAL A 266 11.56 13.20 -9.21
CA VAL A 266 11.91 14.19 -8.21
C VAL A 266 10.71 14.43 -7.31
N ALA A 267 10.93 14.45 -6.01
CA ALA A 267 9.91 14.74 -5.02
C ALA A 267 10.39 15.74 -3.98
N LYS A 268 9.46 16.48 -3.39
CA LYS A 268 9.71 17.42 -2.30
C LYS A 268 8.67 17.24 -1.21
N LEU A 269 9.12 17.00 0.01
CA LEU A 269 8.31 17.18 1.21
C LEU A 269 8.63 18.57 1.74
N GLU A 270 7.66 19.46 1.72
CA GLU A 270 7.86 20.89 1.96
C GLU A 270 8.61 21.19 3.25
N ASN A 271 9.65 22.06 3.16
CA ASN A 271 10.53 22.46 4.27
C ASN A 271 11.22 21.31 5.01
N ILE A 272 11.27 20.11 4.43
CA ILE A 272 11.87 18.93 5.04
C ILE A 272 12.95 18.36 4.12
N TYR A 273 12.58 17.79 2.95
CA TYR A 273 13.53 17.19 2.03
C TYR A 273 13.13 17.29 0.57
N ARG A 274 14.13 17.21 -0.31
CA ARG A 274 13.98 16.91 -1.73
C ARG A 274 14.65 15.58 -2.03
N GLN A 275 14.00 14.75 -2.85
CA GLN A 275 14.53 13.45 -3.28
C GLN A 275 14.59 13.38 -4.80
N HIS A 276 15.64 12.75 -5.31
CA HIS A 276 15.79 12.32 -6.69
C HIS A 276 15.89 10.80 -6.71
N PHE A 277 15.13 10.18 -7.56
CA PHE A 277 15.14 8.73 -7.80
C PHE A 277 15.53 8.46 -9.25
N LEU A 278 16.43 7.52 -9.46
CA LEU A 278 16.74 6.92 -10.76
C LEU A 278 16.63 5.41 -10.63
N GLY A 279 15.79 4.80 -11.46
CA GLY A 279 15.59 3.35 -11.53
C GLY A 279 15.86 2.82 -12.93
N VAL A 280 16.48 1.65 -13.03
CA VAL A 280 16.67 0.92 -14.28
C VAL A 280 16.29 -0.54 -14.07
N VAL A 281 15.37 -1.04 -14.89
CA VAL A 281 14.97 -2.45 -14.88
C VAL A 281 15.31 -3.06 -16.24
N ALA A 282 16.01 -4.18 -16.19
CA ALA A 282 16.42 -4.91 -17.39
C ALA A 282 16.12 -6.40 -17.26
N SER A 283 15.80 -7.04 -18.38
CA SER A 283 15.64 -8.49 -18.49
C SER A 283 16.24 -8.99 -19.77
N GLN A 284 16.99 -10.09 -19.72
CA GLN A 284 17.63 -10.70 -20.88
C GLN A 284 17.34 -12.19 -20.91
N PRO A 285 16.54 -12.67 -21.89
CA PRO A 285 16.45 -14.09 -22.20
C PRO A 285 17.81 -14.64 -22.63
N LEU A 286 18.15 -15.81 -22.14
CA LEU A 286 19.35 -16.56 -22.53
C LEU A 286 18.93 -17.83 -23.28
N SER A 287 19.89 -18.55 -23.85
CA SER A 287 19.65 -19.88 -24.41
C SER A 287 19.05 -20.84 -23.39
N VAL A 288 19.42 -20.68 -22.13
CA VAL A 288 18.86 -21.40 -20.98
C VAL A 288 18.51 -20.38 -19.90
N GLY A 289 17.20 -20.24 -19.60
CA GLY A 289 16.71 -19.32 -18.56
C GLY A 289 16.69 -17.84 -18.98
N SER A 290 16.64 -16.96 -17.97
CA SER A 290 16.66 -15.51 -18.15
C SER A 290 17.35 -14.79 -17.01
N LEU A 291 18.04 -13.68 -17.31
CA LEU A 291 18.60 -12.75 -16.33
C LEU A 291 17.65 -11.58 -16.14
N SER A 292 17.59 -11.05 -14.91
CA SER A 292 16.90 -9.80 -14.56
C SER A 292 17.80 -8.92 -13.69
N ALA A 293 17.69 -7.62 -13.87
CA ALA A 293 18.38 -6.61 -13.06
C ALA A 293 17.39 -5.52 -12.66
N ASP A 294 17.45 -5.05 -11.41
CA ASP A 294 16.72 -3.90 -10.89
C ASP A 294 17.73 -3.05 -10.11
N LEU A 295 18.02 -1.86 -10.62
CA LEU A 295 18.99 -0.92 -10.05
C LEU A 295 18.26 0.35 -9.65
N ARG A 296 18.52 0.85 -8.45
CA ARG A 296 17.85 2.03 -7.88
C ARG A 296 18.85 2.93 -7.19
N LEU A 297 18.73 4.22 -7.44
CA LEU A 297 19.53 5.28 -6.85
C LEU A 297 18.60 6.36 -6.30
N ILE A 298 18.77 6.71 -5.02
CA ILE A 298 17.99 7.77 -4.38
C ILE A 298 18.99 8.74 -3.77
N LYS A 299 18.83 10.04 -4.07
CA LYS A 299 19.53 11.13 -3.40
C LYS A 299 18.51 12.01 -2.68
N SER A 300 18.79 12.36 -1.42
CA SER A 300 17.93 13.19 -0.59
C SER A 300 18.74 14.30 0.03
N ASP A 301 18.27 15.53 -0.10
CA ASP A 301 18.86 16.73 0.50
C ASP A 301 17.76 17.45 1.30
N ASP A 302 18.09 18.09 2.42
CA ASP A 302 17.16 18.99 3.11
C ASP A 302 16.82 20.21 2.24
N ILE A 303 15.65 20.79 2.50
CA ILE A 303 15.20 22.01 1.83
C ILE A 303 14.47 22.96 2.79
N GLY A 304 14.47 24.25 2.42
CA GLY A 304 13.75 25.28 3.15
C GLY A 304 14.28 25.41 4.59
N ASN A 305 13.40 25.27 5.56
CA ASN A 305 13.74 25.42 6.97
C ASN A 305 14.35 24.16 7.60
N ALA A 306 14.63 23.10 6.82
CA ALA A 306 15.22 21.84 7.26
C ALA A 306 14.56 21.29 8.55
N ARG A 307 13.21 21.24 8.59
CA ARG A 307 12.43 20.95 9.82
C ARG A 307 12.74 19.57 10.43
N ALA A 308 13.29 18.65 9.66
CA ALA A 308 13.74 17.33 10.12
C ALA A 308 15.25 17.29 10.44
N GLY A 309 15.92 18.42 10.43
CA GLY A 309 17.38 18.57 10.52
C GLY A 309 18.06 18.44 9.16
N ASP A 310 19.39 18.57 9.17
CA ASP A 310 20.22 18.45 7.98
C ASP A 310 20.08 17.06 7.37
N ILE A 311 19.79 16.98 6.08
CA ILE A 311 19.65 15.74 5.33
C ILE A 311 20.60 15.78 4.12
N ASP A 312 21.63 14.97 4.14
CA ASP A 312 22.44 14.58 2.96
C ASP A 312 22.52 13.06 2.95
N HIS A 313 21.65 12.44 2.16
CA HIS A 313 21.53 11.00 2.12
C HIS A 313 21.54 10.47 0.70
N ARG A 314 22.24 9.36 0.48
CA ARG A 314 22.21 8.62 -0.78
C ARG A 314 21.97 7.15 -0.50
N ALA A 315 21.02 6.56 -1.22
CA ALA A 315 20.79 5.14 -1.20
C ALA A 315 21.07 4.56 -2.59
N PHE A 316 21.91 3.56 -2.64
CA PHE A 316 22.03 2.69 -3.81
C PHE A 316 21.47 1.33 -3.45
N SER A 317 20.63 0.75 -4.31
CA SER A 317 20.17 -0.62 -4.17
C SER A 317 20.09 -1.30 -5.53
N GLY A 318 20.44 -2.58 -5.57
CA GLY A 318 20.39 -3.37 -6.79
C GLY A 318 20.08 -4.83 -6.52
N MET A 319 19.39 -5.46 -7.44
CA MET A 319 19.08 -6.90 -7.40
C MET A 319 19.32 -7.52 -8.77
N LEU A 320 20.05 -8.61 -8.79
CA LEU A 320 20.24 -9.48 -9.95
C LEU A 320 19.52 -10.79 -9.72
N GLY A 321 18.83 -11.30 -10.73
CA GLY A 321 18.09 -12.55 -10.66
C GLY A 321 18.35 -13.42 -11.88
N TYR A 322 18.41 -14.74 -11.64
CA TYR A 322 18.42 -15.76 -12.70
C TYR A 322 17.22 -16.68 -12.53
N SER A 323 16.46 -16.85 -13.61
CA SER A 323 15.27 -17.69 -13.65
C SER A 323 15.47 -18.86 -14.62
N LEU A 324 15.12 -20.07 -14.17
CA LEU A 324 15.18 -21.29 -14.96
C LEU A 324 14.04 -22.22 -14.57
N GLY A 325 13.15 -22.53 -15.49
CA GLY A 325 11.95 -23.30 -15.21
C GLY A 325 11.09 -22.59 -14.17
N GLY A 326 10.70 -23.31 -13.09
CA GLY A 326 9.97 -22.72 -11.96
C GLY A 326 10.86 -21.99 -10.94
N HIS A 327 12.19 -22.07 -11.06
CA HIS A 327 13.14 -21.53 -10.08
C HIS A 327 13.57 -20.12 -10.44
N LYS A 328 13.73 -19.25 -9.41
CA LYS A 328 14.44 -17.98 -9.53
C LYS A 328 15.33 -17.79 -8.30
N VAL A 329 16.61 -17.54 -8.54
CA VAL A 329 17.58 -17.13 -7.50
C VAL A 329 17.93 -15.66 -7.75
N SER A 330 17.91 -14.85 -6.69
CA SER A 330 18.27 -13.44 -6.78
C SER A 330 19.22 -13.03 -5.67
N ALA A 331 20.20 -12.21 -5.99
CA ALA A 331 21.10 -11.56 -5.05
C ALA A 331 20.90 -10.05 -5.08
N GLY A 332 20.70 -9.46 -3.90
CA GLY A 332 20.52 -8.02 -3.71
C GLY A 332 21.66 -7.41 -2.90
N TRP A 333 21.96 -6.15 -3.22
CA TRP A 333 22.89 -5.34 -2.45
C TRP A 333 22.34 -3.92 -2.32
N GLN A 334 22.54 -3.32 -1.12
CA GLN A 334 22.05 -2.00 -0.78
C GLN A 334 23.03 -1.29 0.13
N ARG A 335 23.24 0.00 -0.09
CA ARG A 335 24.12 0.84 0.71
C ARG A 335 23.49 2.20 0.95
N MET A 336 23.43 2.59 2.23
CA MET A 336 23.05 3.91 2.70
C MET A 336 24.31 4.73 2.95
N TYR A 337 24.36 5.95 2.41
CA TYR A 337 25.44 6.91 2.60
C TYR A 337 24.85 8.17 3.26
N GLY A 338 25.56 8.73 4.22
CA GLY A 338 25.14 9.90 4.97
C GLY A 338 24.97 9.62 6.45
N GLU A 339 24.84 10.69 7.22
CA GLU A 339 24.75 10.65 8.69
C GLU A 339 23.33 10.36 9.19
N ASN A 340 22.35 10.52 8.31
CA ASN A 340 20.93 10.32 8.60
C ASN A 340 20.41 9.05 7.92
N SER A 341 19.36 8.48 8.47
CA SER A 341 18.60 7.40 7.80
C SER A 341 17.92 7.93 6.54
N MET A 342 17.62 7.06 5.60
CA MET A 342 16.89 7.45 4.39
C MET A 342 15.51 8.05 4.74
N PRO A 343 15.27 9.33 4.37
CA PRO A 343 13.96 9.92 4.54
C PRO A 343 12.99 9.39 3.48
N TYR A 344 11.73 9.19 3.85
CA TYR A 344 10.64 8.91 2.92
C TYR A 344 9.29 9.31 3.53
N LEU A 345 8.27 9.40 2.69
CA LEU A 345 6.94 9.83 3.08
C LEU A 345 6.28 8.81 4.01
N ASP A 346 5.68 9.25 5.13
CA ASP A 346 4.96 8.34 6.01
C ASP A 346 3.74 7.72 5.30
N GLY A 347 3.44 6.47 5.63
CA GLY A 347 2.42 5.70 4.93
C GLY A 347 2.80 5.21 3.54
N SER A 348 4.01 5.51 3.05
CA SER A 348 4.54 4.97 1.80
C SER A 348 5.48 3.78 2.02
N ASN A 349 5.82 3.10 0.93
CA ASN A 349 6.88 2.10 0.83
C ASN A 349 8.17 2.81 0.40
N PRO A 350 9.32 2.61 1.04
CA PRO A 350 10.58 3.28 0.70
C PRO A 350 11.15 2.88 -0.66
N TYR A 351 10.57 1.92 -1.34
CA TYR A 351 10.96 1.43 -2.66
C TYR A 351 12.43 1.00 -2.73
N LEU A 352 12.89 0.27 -1.72
CA LEU A 352 14.22 -0.30 -1.63
C LEU A 352 14.19 -1.80 -1.96
N VAL A 353 15.26 -2.36 -2.53
CA VAL A 353 15.31 -3.81 -2.86
C VAL A 353 15.34 -4.69 -1.62
N ASN A 354 15.91 -4.19 -0.51
CA ASN A 354 15.97 -4.89 0.77
C ASN A 354 14.84 -4.52 1.73
N TYR A 355 13.83 -3.75 1.27
CA TYR A 355 12.62 -3.54 2.06
C TYR A 355 11.92 -4.87 2.36
N ALA A 356 11.73 -5.17 3.65
CA ALA A 356 11.30 -6.48 4.12
C ALA A 356 9.96 -6.43 4.86
N GLN A 357 9.51 -7.56 5.42
CA GLN A 357 8.21 -7.64 6.09
C GLN A 357 8.21 -6.88 7.43
N VAL A 358 9.32 -6.96 8.17
CA VAL A 358 9.50 -6.32 9.47
C VAL A 358 10.29 -5.03 9.33
N ASN A 359 11.43 -5.05 8.63
CA ASN A 359 12.34 -3.91 8.56
C ASN A 359 12.53 -3.36 7.15
N ASP A 360 13.00 -2.12 7.06
CA ASP A 360 13.21 -1.40 5.79
C ASP A 360 14.68 -1.32 5.37
N PHE A 361 15.63 -1.73 6.24
CA PHE A 361 17.06 -1.70 5.98
C PHE A 361 17.53 -0.34 5.43
N ALA A 362 17.04 0.74 6.05
CA ALA A 362 17.23 2.13 5.62
C ALA A 362 17.89 3.00 6.69
N ALA A 363 18.62 2.39 7.62
CA ALA A 363 19.33 3.10 8.68
C ALA A 363 20.56 3.88 8.14
N ALA A 364 21.01 4.88 8.89
CA ALA A 364 22.19 5.66 8.53
C ALA A 364 23.42 4.76 8.37
N GLN A 365 24.19 4.96 7.29
CA GLN A 365 25.41 4.24 6.94
C GLN A 365 25.26 2.73 6.73
N GLU A 366 24.06 2.19 6.81
CA GLU A 366 23.79 0.77 6.67
C GLU A 366 24.25 0.22 5.32
N ARG A 367 24.82 -0.97 5.37
CA ARG A 367 25.16 -1.81 4.24
C ARG A 367 24.43 -3.13 4.39
N SER A 368 23.60 -3.50 3.42
CA SER A 368 22.85 -4.74 3.47
C SER A 368 22.95 -5.53 2.17
N TRP A 369 22.89 -6.85 2.30
CA TRP A 369 22.82 -7.78 1.18
C TRP A 369 21.64 -8.72 1.38
N GLN A 370 21.13 -9.27 0.27
CA GLN A 370 20.01 -10.20 0.25
C GLN A 370 20.32 -11.39 -0.67
N LEU A 371 19.96 -12.58 -0.22
CA LEU A 371 19.80 -13.76 -1.07
C LEU A 371 18.34 -14.18 -1.04
N ARG A 372 17.75 -14.37 -2.22
CA ARG A 372 16.34 -14.74 -2.38
C ARG A 372 16.19 -15.91 -3.33
N TYR A 373 15.30 -16.82 -2.98
CA TYR A 373 14.87 -17.92 -3.81
C TYR A 373 13.35 -17.89 -3.97
N ASP A 374 12.87 -18.00 -5.20
CA ASP A 374 11.45 -18.11 -5.54
C ASP A 374 11.22 -19.40 -6.33
N TYR A 375 10.07 -20.05 -6.10
CA TYR A 375 9.64 -21.22 -6.84
C TYR A 375 8.18 -21.14 -7.26
N ASP A 376 7.92 -21.34 -8.55
CA ASP A 376 6.58 -21.47 -9.14
C ASP A 376 6.29 -22.95 -9.37
N PHE A 377 5.38 -23.52 -8.57
CA PHE A 377 5.01 -24.92 -8.62
C PHE A 377 4.21 -25.30 -9.88
N LYS A 378 3.86 -24.33 -10.72
CA LYS A 378 3.31 -24.63 -12.06
C LYS A 378 4.23 -25.57 -12.84
N ALA A 379 5.54 -25.46 -12.64
CA ALA A 379 6.53 -26.35 -13.24
C ALA A 379 6.38 -27.82 -12.79
N LEU A 380 5.75 -28.06 -11.64
CA LEU A 380 5.43 -29.41 -11.11
C LEU A 380 3.95 -29.78 -11.26
N GLY A 381 3.19 -29.04 -12.12
CA GLY A 381 1.77 -29.32 -12.35
C GLY A 381 0.83 -28.79 -11.27
N VAL A 382 1.28 -27.91 -10.37
CA VAL A 382 0.45 -27.27 -9.34
C VAL A 382 0.36 -25.75 -9.61
N PRO A 383 -0.43 -25.32 -10.62
CA PRO A 383 -0.58 -23.90 -10.92
C PRO A 383 -1.25 -23.16 -9.75
N GLY A 384 -0.81 -21.91 -9.54
CA GLY A 384 -1.30 -21.07 -8.44
C GLY A 384 -0.58 -21.26 -7.12
N LEU A 385 0.23 -22.32 -6.94
CA LEU A 385 1.10 -22.47 -5.78
C LEU A 385 2.45 -21.82 -6.07
N SER A 386 2.92 -20.96 -5.16
CA SER A 386 4.24 -20.34 -5.21
C SER A 386 4.85 -20.24 -3.82
N PHE A 387 6.15 -20.28 -3.77
CA PHE A 387 6.94 -20.14 -2.55
C PHE A 387 8.07 -19.15 -2.77
N PHE A 388 8.38 -18.34 -1.77
CA PHE A 388 9.68 -17.68 -1.71
C PHE A 388 10.26 -17.74 -0.30
N THR A 389 11.58 -17.67 -0.25
CA THR A 389 12.32 -17.37 0.97
C THR A 389 13.44 -16.39 0.65
N ARG A 390 13.74 -15.50 1.60
CA ARG A 390 14.88 -14.59 1.50
C ARG A 390 15.56 -14.42 2.85
N TYR A 391 16.84 -14.17 2.80
CA TYR A 391 17.65 -13.76 3.93
C TYR A 391 18.32 -12.43 3.61
N ILE A 392 18.18 -11.47 4.50
CA ILE A 392 18.77 -10.14 4.40
C ILE A 392 19.64 -9.93 5.62
N ASN A 393 20.85 -9.42 5.41
CA ASN A 393 21.76 -9.07 6.50
C ASN A 393 22.22 -7.63 6.31
N GLY A 394 22.17 -6.82 7.39
CA GLY A 394 22.58 -5.43 7.46
C GLY A 394 23.69 -5.25 8.52
N ASP A 395 24.70 -4.46 8.19
CA ASP A 395 25.78 -4.06 9.06
C ASP A 395 26.13 -2.56 8.89
N HIS A 396 27.13 -2.06 9.62
CA HIS A 396 27.59 -0.67 9.57
C HIS A 396 26.51 0.37 9.93
N ILE A 397 25.51 -0.04 10.72
CA ILE A 397 24.43 0.86 11.13
C ILE A 397 24.98 1.86 12.16
N LYS A 398 24.86 3.16 11.87
CA LYS A 398 25.09 4.21 12.84
C LYS A 398 23.92 4.28 13.82
N VAL A 399 24.14 3.78 15.02
CA VAL A 399 23.13 3.78 16.08
C VAL A 399 23.14 5.11 16.83
N PRO A 400 22.02 5.85 16.91
CA PRO A 400 21.99 7.13 17.61
C PRO A 400 22.40 7.01 19.07
N GLY A 401 23.39 7.83 19.50
CA GLY A 401 23.88 7.85 20.90
C GLY A 401 24.72 6.62 21.29
N SER A 402 25.25 5.85 20.33
CA SER A 402 26.14 4.70 20.55
C SER A 402 27.37 4.82 19.67
N LEU A 403 28.53 4.36 20.20
CA LEU A 403 29.73 4.15 19.40
C LEU A 403 29.79 2.76 18.79
N ALA A 404 28.94 1.84 19.24
CA ALA A 404 28.90 0.47 18.72
C ALA A 404 28.14 0.45 17.37
N GLU A 405 28.69 -0.32 16.46
CA GLU A 405 28.08 -0.59 15.16
C GLU A 405 26.81 -1.43 15.33
N GLY A 406 25.70 -0.98 14.75
CA GLY A 406 24.47 -1.76 14.68
C GLY A 406 24.55 -2.81 13.56
N LYS A 407 23.96 -3.98 13.83
CA LYS A 407 23.79 -5.09 12.88
C LYS A 407 22.39 -5.63 13.01
N GLU A 408 21.85 -6.07 11.89
CA GLU A 408 20.53 -6.67 11.86
C GLU A 408 20.41 -7.71 10.75
N TRP A 409 19.44 -8.60 10.89
CA TRP A 409 19.10 -9.53 9.82
C TRP A 409 17.62 -9.89 9.86
N GLU A 410 17.09 -10.22 8.70
CA GLU A 410 15.71 -10.69 8.55
C GLU A 410 15.66 -11.86 7.59
N ARG A 411 14.91 -12.89 7.97
CA ARG A 411 14.55 -14.00 7.10
C ARG A 411 13.05 -13.98 6.90
N ASP A 412 12.60 -13.87 5.66
CA ASP A 412 11.19 -13.98 5.28
C ASP A 412 10.94 -15.23 4.46
N SER A 413 9.81 -15.86 4.69
CA SER A 413 9.29 -16.95 3.84
C SER A 413 7.80 -16.76 3.60
N GLU A 414 7.33 -17.03 2.39
CA GLU A 414 5.91 -17.02 2.04
C GLU A 414 5.58 -18.27 1.22
N LEU A 415 4.50 -18.94 1.60
CA LEU A 415 3.79 -19.91 0.76
C LEU A 415 2.45 -19.28 0.36
N LYS A 416 2.20 -19.20 -0.94
CA LYS A 416 0.95 -18.65 -1.50
C LYS A 416 0.31 -19.69 -2.40
N TYR A 417 -1.01 -19.89 -2.22
CA TYR A 417 -1.84 -20.64 -3.15
C TYR A 417 -3.02 -19.79 -3.61
N GLN A 418 -3.29 -19.78 -4.90
CA GLN A 418 -4.49 -19.20 -5.50
C GLN A 418 -5.28 -20.30 -6.18
N VAL A 419 -6.55 -20.45 -5.79
CA VAL A 419 -7.47 -21.45 -6.37
C VAL A 419 -7.72 -21.14 -7.84
N GLN A 420 -7.49 -22.11 -8.72
CA GLN A 420 -7.48 -21.90 -10.17
C GLN A 420 -8.85 -22.11 -10.81
N SER A 421 -9.74 -22.89 -10.18
CA SER A 421 -11.04 -23.26 -10.75
C SER A 421 -12.06 -23.64 -9.66
N GLY A 422 -13.31 -23.85 -10.05
CA GLY A 422 -14.41 -24.23 -9.15
C GLY A 422 -15.00 -23.04 -8.41
N THR A 423 -15.83 -23.34 -7.39
CA THR A 423 -16.62 -22.34 -6.62
C THR A 423 -15.72 -21.31 -5.91
N PHE A 424 -14.53 -21.72 -5.49
CA PHE A 424 -13.58 -20.86 -4.79
C PHE A 424 -12.48 -20.30 -5.70
N LYS A 425 -12.70 -20.29 -7.02
CA LYS A 425 -11.75 -19.68 -7.96
C LYS A 425 -11.38 -18.28 -7.51
N ASP A 426 -10.09 -17.90 -7.67
CA ASP A 426 -9.48 -16.62 -7.30
C ASP A 426 -9.37 -16.35 -5.78
N VAL A 427 -9.85 -17.27 -4.91
CA VAL A 427 -9.47 -17.22 -3.48
C VAL A 427 -7.97 -17.47 -3.38
N SER A 428 -7.26 -16.62 -2.66
CA SER A 428 -5.83 -16.79 -2.37
C SER A 428 -5.57 -16.93 -0.88
N VAL A 429 -4.68 -17.85 -0.52
CA VAL A 429 -4.21 -18.06 0.85
C VAL A 429 -2.70 -17.82 0.87
N ARG A 430 -2.22 -17.01 1.82
CA ARG A 430 -0.79 -16.76 2.04
C ARG A 430 -0.43 -17.04 3.48
N LEU A 431 0.59 -17.85 3.66
CA LEU A 431 1.25 -18.04 4.95
C LEU A 431 2.62 -17.33 4.87
N ARG A 432 2.82 -16.35 5.74
CA ARG A 432 4.08 -15.59 5.84
C ARG A 432 4.69 -15.81 7.20
N ASN A 433 6.01 -16.01 7.23
CA ASN A 433 6.80 -16.04 8.45
C ASN A 433 8.03 -15.19 8.27
N SER A 434 8.34 -14.37 9.28
CA SER A 434 9.55 -13.54 9.34
C SER A 434 10.23 -13.74 10.67
N THR A 435 11.55 -13.80 10.64
CA THR A 435 12.42 -13.76 11.82
C THR A 435 13.34 -12.56 11.69
N TYR A 436 13.28 -11.63 12.64
CA TYR A 436 14.12 -10.44 12.68
C TYR A 436 14.95 -10.41 13.96
N ARG A 437 16.23 -10.06 13.84
CA ARG A 437 17.18 -9.93 14.96
C ARG A 437 18.08 -8.71 14.75
N SER A 438 18.44 -8.04 15.86
CA SER A 438 19.37 -6.93 15.88
C SER A 438 20.25 -6.91 17.14
N ASN A 439 21.37 -6.20 17.09
CA ASN A 439 22.22 -5.96 18.26
C ASN A 439 22.00 -4.57 18.89
N TYR A 440 20.96 -3.83 18.46
CA TYR A 440 20.61 -2.49 18.94
C TYR A 440 19.13 -2.37 19.34
N GLU A 441 18.70 -3.28 20.19
CA GLU A 441 17.30 -3.55 20.58
C GLU A 441 16.53 -2.35 21.12
N LYS A 442 17.21 -1.35 21.68
CA LYS A 442 16.59 -0.08 22.09
C LYS A 442 15.82 0.59 20.93
N TRP A 443 16.27 0.36 19.71
CA TRP A 443 15.73 0.96 18.48
C TRP A 443 14.98 -0.06 17.60
N ALA A 444 15.44 -1.31 17.58
CA ALA A 444 14.89 -2.38 16.75
C ALA A 444 14.94 -3.70 17.51
N ARG A 445 13.79 -4.19 17.95
CA ARG A 445 13.66 -5.35 18.81
C ARG A 445 13.64 -6.65 18.03
N ASP A 446 14.19 -7.67 18.61
CA ASP A 446 14.11 -9.05 18.12
C ASP A 446 12.66 -9.54 18.14
N MET A 447 12.23 -10.13 17.03
CA MET A 447 10.87 -10.64 16.90
C MET A 447 10.73 -11.74 15.86
N ASP A 448 9.73 -12.58 16.05
CA ASP A 448 9.20 -13.48 15.05
C ASP A 448 7.78 -13.07 14.70
N GLU A 449 7.45 -13.09 13.41
CA GLU A 449 6.14 -12.67 12.93
C GLU A 449 5.54 -13.71 11.99
N THR A 450 4.30 -14.08 12.25
CA THR A 450 3.53 -14.96 11.37
C THR A 450 2.25 -14.26 10.94
N ARG A 451 1.92 -14.35 9.66
CA ARG A 451 0.66 -13.87 9.09
C ARG A 451 0.00 -14.96 8.27
N VAL A 452 -1.30 -15.15 8.47
CA VAL A 452 -2.16 -15.89 7.56
C VAL A 452 -3.07 -14.88 6.89
N ILE A 453 -3.06 -14.84 5.56
CA ILE A 453 -3.86 -13.89 4.79
C ILE A 453 -4.71 -14.69 3.80
N VAL A 454 -6.03 -14.55 3.90
CA VAL A 454 -6.97 -15.11 2.92
C VAL A 454 -7.62 -13.93 2.20
N SER A 455 -7.53 -13.91 0.88
CA SER A 455 -8.11 -12.83 0.07
C SER A 455 -8.96 -13.40 -1.05
N TYR A 456 -10.06 -12.72 -1.33
CA TYR A 456 -10.92 -12.99 -2.48
C TYR A 456 -11.27 -11.68 -3.18
N ASN A 457 -10.95 -11.61 -4.47
CA ASN A 457 -11.29 -10.48 -5.32
C ASN A 457 -12.45 -10.86 -6.23
N PHE A 458 -13.54 -10.11 -6.18
CA PHE A 458 -14.68 -10.32 -7.06
C PHE A 458 -15.15 -9.01 -7.68
N SER A 459 -15.58 -9.09 -8.94
CA SER A 459 -16.24 -7.98 -9.62
C SER A 459 -17.73 -8.02 -9.31
N ILE A 460 -18.29 -6.86 -8.99
CA ILE A 460 -19.74 -6.72 -8.81
C ILE A 460 -20.37 -6.52 -10.18
N TRP A 461 -19.72 -5.71 -11.05
CA TRP A 461 -20.02 -5.53 -12.49
C TRP A 461 -18.75 -5.12 -13.24
#